data_0934cd6ae7d49d0c84c2e39b5a243225
#
_entry.id   0934cd6ae7d49d0c84c2e39b5a243225
#
_cell.length_a   1.000
_cell.length_b   1.000
_cell.length_c   1.000
_cell.angle_alpha   90.00
_cell.angle_beta   90.00
_cell.angle_gamma   90.00
#
_symmetry.space_group_name_H-M   'P 1'
#
loop_
_entity.id
_entity.type
_entity.pdbx_description
1 polymer ?
#
loop_
_entity_poly.entity_id
_entity_poly.type
_entity_poly.pdbx_seq_one_letter_code
_entity_poly.pdbx_strand_id
1 'polypeptide(L)'
;MRVVIHADASTEIGAGHVVRSLALAAALRELGARVVLASDQLPTSFAERALRVGIDVVDRRMAPRDPDWVVVDGYHLAELTPSAIADPGVNRALIVDSGDVRNAAMIVDPNLGVDALGSPSDPERLAGPAYALLRAEFVESRAERGQPEIADRVLVTLGGADPRDATRLVVAALAEVDPRPQVRVVIGAGHPAPDQVERAARAAGFDAIRDVPSMAPHLAWADLVVSGCGSGVLEAARLGRPLLGIVLADNQRRVAAAVLKERIGFILGEHPGVTVEDVREGLGTLRMDRNTRDLIAGHGPDLVDGRGALRVARALTTGPLSLRAATLDDADRLLEWRNDRSSREASFDPRPIDTSTHLSWLEDRLSSSSHHMWIGELAGEPIGVVRFAIEDAVATVSIALDPDRRGHGLGTRLISTGCARLGAIDGEITFEALIRRANGASQRAFQHAGFQVESVEPDRLRMHLEPEPVG
;
A
#
# COMPACT_ATOMS: atom_id res chain seq x y z
N MET A 1 -10.07 12.43 -18.61
CA MET A 1 -9.54 12.98 -17.35
C MET A 1 -8.10 13.46 -17.58
N ARG A 2 -7.71 14.64 -17.04
CA ARG A 2 -6.35 15.19 -17.07
C ARG A 2 -5.80 15.22 -15.65
N VAL A 3 -4.59 14.70 -15.47
CA VAL A 3 -3.93 14.61 -14.15
C VAL A 3 -2.55 15.24 -14.24
N VAL A 4 -2.22 16.09 -13.30
CA VAL A 4 -0.87 16.60 -13.09
C VAL A 4 -0.31 15.98 -11.82
N ILE A 5 0.85 15.34 -11.92
CA ILE A 5 1.55 14.77 -10.77
C ILE A 5 2.78 15.64 -10.49
N HIS A 6 2.89 16.18 -9.28
CA HIS A 6 4.06 16.90 -8.81
C HIS A 6 4.94 15.96 -7.98
N ALA A 7 6.15 15.71 -8.46
CA ALA A 7 7.14 14.92 -7.73
C ALA A 7 8.56 15.33 -8.15
N ASP A 8 9.50 15.30 -7.21
CA ASP A 8 10.92 15.58 -7.43
C ASP A 8 11.80 14.41 -7.03
N ALA A 9 12.97 14.32 -7.64
CA ALA A 9 14.04 13.40 -7.26
C ALA A 9 15.41 14.10 -7.32
N SER A 10 16.21 13.92 -6.28
CA SER A 10 17.60 14.38 -6.23
C SER A 10 18.43 13.45 -5.34
N THR A 11 19.71 13.70 -5.21
CA THR A 11 20.59 12.99 -4.28
C THR A 11 20.19 13.19 -2.81
N GLU A 12 19.52 14.31 -2.50
CA GLU A 12 19.04 14.64 -1.15
C GLU A 12 17.64 14.09 -0.88
N ILE A 13 16.72 14.24 -1.86
CA ILE A 13 15.32 13.80 -1.75
C ILE A 13 15.20 12.28 -1.92
N GLY A 14 16.10 11.68 -2.71
CA GLY A 14 16.00 10.31 -3.16
C GLY A 14 15.08 10.16 -4.38
N ALA A 15 14.95 8.92 -4.86
CA ALA A 15 14.19 8.60 -6.08
C ALA A 15 12.78 8.05 -5.81
N GLY A 16 12.47 7.71 -4.57
CA GLY A 16 11.25 6.98 -4.19
C GLY A 16 9.96 7.66 -4.66
N HIS A 17 9.87 8.98 -4.48
CA HIS A 17 8.69 9.77 -4.88
C HIS A 17 8.43 9.69 -6.39
N VAL A 18 9.44 9.91 -7.21
CA VAL A 18 9.28 9.85 -8.67
C VAL A 18 8.98 8.42 -9.14
N VAL A 19 9.63 7.39 -8.57
CA VAL A 19 9.38 5.99 -8.93
C VAL A 19 7.92 5.60 -8.69
N ARG A 20 7.37 5.90 -7.51
CA ARG A 20 5.98 5.57 -7.18
C ARG A 20 4.99 6.46 -7.93
N SER A 21 5.32 7.71 -8.19
CA SER A 21 4.53 8.62 -9.02
C SER A 21 4.44 8.14 -10.48
N LEU A 22 5.53 7.63 -11.05
CA LEU A 22 5.53 7.04 -12.40
C LEU A 22 4.70 5.74 -12.46
N ALA A 23 4.70 4.93 -11.39
CA ALA A 23 3.84 3.76 -11.32
C ALA A 23 2.35 4.14 -11.34
N LEU A 24 1.96 5.18 -10.58
CA LEU A 24 0.60 5.71 -10.60
C LEU A 24 0.26 6.34 -11.96
N ALA A 25 1.18 7.11 -12.55
CA ALA A 25 0.99 7.73 -13.86
C ALA A 25 0.73 6.68 -14.95
N ALA A 26 1.49 5.58 -14.95
CA ALA A 26 1.28 4.48 -15.88
C ALA A 26 -0.11 3.84 -15.71
N ALA A 27 -0.53 3.56 -14.47
CA ALA A 27 -1.85 2.99 -14.18
C ALA A 27 -3.01 3.94 -14.57
N LEU A 28 -2.84 5.26 -14.37
CA LEU A 28 -3.82 6.26 -14.82
C LEU A 28 -3.95 6.27 -16.35
N ARG A 29 -2.83 6.15 -17.07
CA ARG A 29 -2.86 6.09 -18.54
C ARG A 29 -3.55 4.82 -19.05
N GLU A 30 -3.33 3.68 -18.41
CA GLU A 30 -4.07 2.44 -18.74
C GLU A 30 -5.59 2.62 -18.63
N LEU A 31 -6.04 3.51 -17.71
CA LEU A 31 -7.45 3.90 -17.59
C LEU A 31 -7.88 5.05 -18.52
N GLY A 32 -7.03 5.45 -19.48
CA GLY A 32 -7.34 6.47 -20.47
C GLY A 32 -7.14 7.92 -19.98
N ALA A 33 -6.49 8.16 -18.85
CA ALA A 33 -6.17 9.51 -18.41
C ALA A 33 -4.98 10.09 -19.19
N ARG A 34 -4.99 11.42 -19.38
CA ARG A 34 -3.82 12.20 -19.81
C ARG A 34 -3.05 12.63 -18.58
N VAL A 35 -1.79 12.23 -18.48
CA VAL A 35 -0.97 12.48 -17.29
C VAL A 35 0.29 13.26 -17.67
N VAL A 36 0.61 14.27 -16.88
CA VAL A 36 1.84 15.07 -16.95
C VAL A 36 2.57 14.97 -15.63
N LEU A 37 3.88 14.70 -15.65
CA LEU A 37 4.76 14.82 -14.50
C LEU A 37 5.38 16.21 -14.46
N ALA A 38 5.08 16.98 -13.42
CA ALA A 38 5.62 18.31 -13.18
C ALA A 38 6.72 18.21 -12.12
N SER A 39 7.95 18.61 -12.48
CA SER A 39 9.11 18.48 -11.59
C SER A 39 10.08 19.65 -11.82
N ASP A 40 10.67 20.16 -10.74
CA ASP A 40 11.77 21.14 -10.79
C ASP A 40 13.13 20.47 -10.64
N GLN A 41 13.16 19.24 -10.09
CA GLN A 41 14.38 18.45 -9.88
C GLN A 41 14.17 17.02 -10.33
N LEU A 42 14.58 16.71 -11.56
CA LEU A 42 14.45 15.37 -12.13
C LEU A 42 15.72 14.94 -12.86
N PRO A 43 16.44 13.91 -12.38
CA PRO A 43 17.56 13.35 -13.12
C PRO A 43 17.13 12.81 -14.49
N THR A 44 18.00 12.95 -15.50
CA THR A 44 17.73 12.58 -16.90
C THR A 44 17.23 11.13 -17.04
N SER A 45 17.77 10.20 -16.26
CA SER A 45 17.34 8.79 -16.29
C SER A 45 15.86 8.60 -15.94
N PHE A 46 15.30 9.41 -15.03
CA PHE A 46 13.87 9.37 -14.70
C PHE A 46 13.01 10.07 -15.75
N ALA A 47 13.49 11.14 -16.37
CA ALA A 47 12.81 11.76 -17.51
C ALA A 47 12.69 10.78 -18.69
N GLU A 48 13.75 10.04 -18.99
CA GLU A 48 13.73 8.98 -20.01
C GLU A 48 12.78 7.82 -19.63
N ARG A 49 12.71 7.45 -18.36
CA ARG A 49 11.74 6.43 -17.87
C ARG A 49 10.29 6.93 -18.03
N ALA A 50 10.02 8.19 -17.72
CA ALA A 50 8.71 8.81 -17.92
C ALA A 50 8.30 8.75 -19.40
N LEU A 51 9.20 9.16 -20.29
CA LEU A 51 8.97 9.12 -21.74
C LEU A 51 8.70 7.70 -22.27
N ARG A 52 9.43 6.70 -21.78
CA ARG A 52 9.21 5.29 -22.17
C ARG A 52 7.81 4.77 -21.82
N VAL A 53 7.22 5.25 -20.73
CA VAL A 53 5.83 4.94 -20.37
C VAL A 53 4.85 5.99 -20.90
N GLY A 54 5.35 6.91 -21.77
CA GLY A 54 4.58 7.93 -22.50
C GLY A 54 4.00 8.99 -21.57
N ILE A 55 4.72 9.38 -20.53
CA ILE A 55 4.42 10.49 -19.63
C ILE A 55 5.28 11.69 -20.03
N ASP A 56 4.63 12.81 -20.33
CA ASP A 56 5.31 14.07 -20.57
C ASP A 56 5.84 14.63 -19.27
N VAL A 57 7.08 15.13 -19.30
CA VAL A 57 7.72 15.82 -18.16
C VAL A 57 7.81 17.29 -18.47
N VAL A 58 7.38 18.13 -17.53
CA VAL A 58 7.42 19.59 -17.66
C VAL A 58 8.02 20.23 -16.40
N ASP A 59 8.56 21.43 -16.55
CA ASP A 59 8.84 22.31 -15.41
C ASP A 59 7.52 22.60 -14.65
N ARG A 60 7.57 22.66 -13.31
CA ARG A 60 6.36 22.85 -12.48
C ARG A 60 5.60 24.12 -12.85
N ARG A 61 6.29 25.19 -13.26
CA ARG A 61 5.68 26.46 -13.69
C ARG A 61 4.93 26.35 -15.00
N MET A 62 5.26 25.33 -15.82
CA MET A 62 4.65 25.07 -17.11
C MET A 62 3.54 24.03 -17.03
N ALA A 63 3.28 23.46 -15.84
CA ALA A 63 2.21 22.50 -15.64
C ALA A 63 0.82 23.11 -15.91
N PRO A 64 -0.11 22.36 -16.52
CA PRO A 64 -1.50 22.78 -16.65
C PRO A 64 -2.10 23.20 -15.30
N ARG A 65 -2.83 24.31 -15.26
CA ARG A 65 -3.42 24.89 -14.03
C ARG A 65 -4.83 24.39 -13.76
N ASP A 66 -5.51 23.85 -14.77
CA ASP A 66 -6.91 23.40 -14.76
C ASP A 66 -7.06 21.88 -15.04
N PRO A 67 -6.26 20.98 -14.44
CA PRO A 67 -6.49 19.55 -14.55
C PRO A 67 -7.72 19.12 -13.74
N ASP A 68 -8.21 17.89 -13.95
CA ASP A 68 -9.25 17.32 -13.11
C ASP A 68 -8.70 16.94 -11.71
N TRP A 69 -7.41 16.54 -11.67
CA TRP A 69 -6.69 16.22 -10.45
C TRP A 69 -5.27 16.74 -10.47
N VAL A 70 -4.82 17.20 -9.29
CA VAL A 70 -3.43 17.40 -8.94
C VAL A 70 -3.04 16.35 -7.90
N VAL A 71 -2.03 15.55 -8.20
CA VAL A 71 -1.41 14.61 -7.27
C VAL A 71 -0.08 15.18 -6.80
N VAL A 72 0.17 15.23 -5.50
CA VAL A 72 1.41 15.76 -4.92
C VAL A 72 2.12 14.67 -4.15
N ASP A 73 3.39 14.43 -4.49
CA ASP A 73 4.24 13.41 -3.88
C ASP A 73 5.60 14.01 -3.50
N GLY A 74 5.75 14.35 -2.24
CA GLY A 74 6.98 14.92 -1.68
C GLY A 74 6.72 15.83 -0.49
N TYR A 75 7.53 15.72 0.55
CA TYR A 75 7.35 16.48 1.80
C TYR A 75 7.32 17.99 1.58
N HIS A 76 8.32 18.51 0.87
CA HIS A 76 8.44 19.93 0.56
C HIS A 76 7.35 20.44 -0.39
N LEU A 77 6.71 19.54 -1.17
CA LEU A 77 5.63 19.88 -2.09
C LEU A 77 4.27 19.92 -1.39
N ALA A 78 4.09 19.12 -0.35
CA ALA A 78 2.86 19.10 0.44
C ALA A 78 2.63 20.43 1.17
N GLU A 79 3.70 21.18 1.47
CA GLU A 79 3.66 22.51 2.09
C GLU A 79 3.26 23.64 1.11
N LEU A 80 3.32 23.36 -0.20
CA LEU A 80 2.89 24.35 -1.20
C LEU A 80 1.39 24.63 -1.06
N THR A 81 1.03 25.91 -1.13
CA THR A 81 -0.38 26.31 -1.14
C THR A 81 -1.07 25.73 -2.38
N PRO A 82 -2.36 25.33 -2.28
CA PRO A 82 -3.10 24.81 -3.44
C PRO A 82 -2.99 25.73 -4.67
N SER A 83 -3.12 27.05 -4.47
CA SER A 83 -3.02 28.06 -5.53
C SER A 83 -1.64 28.16 -6.19
N ALA A 84 -0.58 27.65 -5.56
CA ALA A 84 0.76 27.64 -6.15
C ALA A 84 0.91 26.59 -7.26
N ILE A 85 0.11 25.52 -7.21
CA ILE A 85 0.22 24.35 -8.10
C ILE A 85 -1.01 24.11 -8.98
N ALA A 86 -2.16 24.67 -8.65
CA ALA A 86 -3.40 24.52 -9.44
C ALA A 86 -4.36 25.69 -9.23
N ASP A 87 -5.36 25.81 -10.10
CA ASP A 87 -6.45 26.77 -9.95
C ASP A 87 -7.38 26.38 -8.80
N PRO A 88 -8.12 27.35 -8.20
CA PRO A 88 -9.11 27.06 -7.17
C PRO A 88 -10.19 26.08 -7.67
N GLY A 89 -10.50 25.08 -6.84
CA GLY A 89 -11.54 24.08 -7.15
C GLY A 89 -11.02 22.80 -7.84
N VAL A 90 -9.74 22.74 -8.20
CA VAL A 90 -9.11 21.48 -8.68
C VAL A 90 -8.95 20.50 -7.52
N ASN A 91 -9.35 19.23 -7.74
CA ASN A 91 -9.17 18.20 -6.75
C ASN A 91 -7.69 17.91 -6.49
N ARG A 92 -7.33 17.76 -5.21
CA ARG A 92 -5.97 17.37 -4.79
C ARG A 92 -5.95 15.99 -4.18
N ALA A 93 -4.98 15.18 -4.57
CA ALA A 93 -4.59 13.97 -3.86
C ALA A 93 -3.15 14.13 -3.34
N LEU A 94 -2.91 13.73 -2.10
CA LEU A 94 -1.57 13.77 -1.50
C LEU A 94 -1.07 12.35 -1.29
N ILE A 95 0.11 12.05 -1.81
CA ILE A 95 0.84 10.82 -1.48
C ILE A 95 1.75 11.15 -0.30
N VAL A 96 1.53 10.49 0.83
CA VAL A 96 2.20 10.80 2.09
C VAL A 96 2.94 9.58 2.64
N ASP A 97 3.96 9.84 3.45
CA ASP A 97 4.65 8.82 4.23
C ASP A 97 4.43 9.01 5.75
N SER A 98 3.99 10.20 6.15
CA SER A 98 3.59 10.59 7.51
C SER A 98 3.18 12.07 7.49
N GLY A 99 2.56 12.57 8.57
CA GLY A 99 2.35 14.00 8.81
C GLY A 99 0.93 14.49 8.65
N ASP A 100 0.74 15.78 9.01
CA ASP A 100 -0.55 16.49 8.96
C ASP A 100 -0.93 16.77 7.50
N VAL A 101 -2.15 16.43 7.14
CA VAL A 101 -2.62 16.49 5.76
C VAL A 101 -3.81 17.45 5.68
N ARG A 102 -3.58 18.61 5.09
CA ARG A 102 -4.62 19.63 4.91
C ARG A 102 -4.89 19.91 3.43
N ASN A 103 -6.12 20.33 3.13
CA ASN A 103 -6.51 20.78 1.78
C ASN A 103 -6.33 19.72 0.68
N ALA A 104 -6.72 18.47 0.95
CA ALA A 104 -6.81 17.40 -0.04
C ALA A 104 -8.23 16.87 -0.13
N ALA A 105 -8.60 16.33 -1.28
CA ALA A 105 -9.83 15.56 -1.46
C ALA A 105 -9.58 14.05 -1.22
N MET A 106 -8.31 13.64 -1.32
CA MET A 106 -7.91 12.24 -1.12
C MET A 106 -6.47 12.17 -0.58
N ILE A 107 -6.23 11.24 0.35
CA ILE A 107 -4.90 10.92 0.87
C ILE A 107 -4.53 9.51 0.42
N VAL A 108 -3.30 9.33 -0.02
CA VAL A 108 -2.72 8.03 -0.36
C VAL A 108 -1.49 7.79 0.52
N ASP A 109 -1.56 6.83 1.43
CA ASP A 109 -0.41 6.38 2.23
C ASP A 109 -0.11 4.91 1.88
N PRO A 110 0.77 4.65 0.89
CA PRO A 110 0.97 3.32 0.33
C PRO A 110 1.90 2.43 1.14
N ASN A 111 2.28 2.85 2.34
CA ASN A 111 3.32 2.21 3.13
C ASN A 111 2.79 1.12 4.06
N LEU A 112 3.71 0.37 4.67
CA LEU A 112 3.46 -0.52 5.79
C LEU A 112 3.36 0.27 7.10
N GLY A 113 2.63 -0.27 8.08
CA GLY A 113 2.52 0.30 9.43
C GLY A 113 1.79 1.65 9.45
N VAL A 114 0.85 1.85 8.54
CA VAL A 114 0.01 3.04 8.49
C VAL A 114 -1.29 2.80 9.23
N ASP A 115 -1.79 3.82 9.89
CA ASP A 115 -3.15 3.82 10.38
C ASP A 115 -4.12 3.83 9.18
N ALA A 116 -4.83 2.71 9.01
CA ALA A 116 -5.78 2.55 7.92
C ALA A 116 -7.02 3.42 8.10
N LEU A 117 -7.32 3.85 9.32
CA LEU A 117 -8.51 4.62 9.64
C LEU A 117 -8.28 6.13 9.47
N GLY A 118 -7.10 6.63 9.86
CA GLY A 118 -6.81 8.07 9.82
C GLY A 118 -7.65 8.88 10.81
N SER A 119 -7.68 10.21 10.64
CA SER A 119 -8.52 11.09 11.45
C SER A 119 -9.93 11.24 10.84
N PRO A 120 -10.95 11.42 11.67
CA PRO A 120 -12.36 11.62 11.25
C PRO A 120 -12.59 12.84 10.36
N SER A 121 -11.78 13.84 10.53
CA SER A 121 -11.81 15.07 9.73
C SER A 121 -11.02 14.96 8.45
N ASP A 122 -10.32 13.84 8.24
CA ASP A 122 -9.51 13.63 7.05
C ASP A 122 -10.41 13.41 5.82
N PRO A 123 -9.93 13.81 4.63
CA PRO A 123 -10.50 13.35 3.38
C PRO A 123 -10.35 11.84 3.25
N GLU A 124 -11.01 11.25 2.24
CA GLU A 124 -10.88 9.82 1.98
C GLU A 124 -9.41 9.38 1.97
N ARG A 125 -9.09 8.36 2.79
CA ARG A 125 -7.74 7.81 2.92
C ARG A 125 -7.64 6.44 2.27
N LEU A 126 -6.69 6.32 1.34
CA LEU A 126 -6.27 5.06 0.71
C LEU A 126 -4.95 4.64 1.37
N ALA A 127 -5.03 3.85 2.43
CA ALA A 127 -3.88 3.56 3.28
C ALA A 127 -3.52 2.07 3.29
N GLY A 128 -2.23 1.81 3.49
CA GLY A 128 -1.69 0.46 3.65
C GLY A 128 -1.16 -0.20 2.38
N PRO A 129 -0.62 -1.42 2.52
CA PRO A 129 0.10 -2.13 1.47
C PRO A 129 -0.79 -2.50 0.27
N ALA A 130 -2.12 -2.55 0.45
CA ALA A 130 -3.06 -2.74 -0.66
C ALA A 130 -3.00 -1.61 -1.71
N TYR A 131 -2.52 -0.44 -1.31
CA TYR A 131 -2.35 0.73 -2.16
C TYR A 131 -0.89 1.00 -2.53
N ALA A 132 0.00 0.04 -2.31
CA ALA A 132 1.41 0.13 -2.67
C ALA A 132 1.59 0.51 -4.14
N LEU A 133 2.27 1.63 -4.41
CA LEU A 133 2.47 2.18 -5.74
C LEU A 133 3.64 1.48 -6.44
N LEU A 134 3.48 0.20 -6.73
CA LEU A 134 4.47 -0.60 -7.44
C LEU A 134 4.30 -0.49 -8.95
N ARG A 135 5.43 -0.55 -9.65
CA ARG A 135 5.48 -0.58 -11.12
C ARG A 135 4.78 -1.83 -11.66
N ALA A 136 4.19 -1.74 -12.85
CA ALA A 136 3.41 -2.82 -13.48
C ALA A 136 4.19 -4.14 -13.59
N GLU A 137 5.51 -4.09 -13.77
CA GLU A 137 6.38 -5.27 -13.82
C GLU A 137 6.24 -6.19 -12.60
N PHE A 138 5.92 -5.63 -11.41
CA PHE A 138 5.71 -6.41 -10.19
C PHE A 138 4.37 -7.17 -10.17
N VAL A 139 3.40 -6.80 -10.98
CA VAL A 139 2.11 -7.52 -11.09
C VAL A 139 2.33 -8.91 -11.68
N GLU A 140 3.16 -9.01 -12.72
CA GLU A 140 3.39 -10.25 -13.48
C GLU A 140 4.60 -11.04 -12.97
N SER A 141 5.57 -10.36 -12.35
CA SER A 141 6.78 -11.00 -11.86
C SER A 141 6.50 -12.04 -10.78
N ARG A 142 7.26 -13.11 -10.83
CA ARG A 142 7.25 -14.21 -9.85
C ARG A 142 8.68 -14.55 -9.47
N ALA A 143 8.83 -15.16 -8.31
CA ALA A 143 10.11 -15.74 -7.92
C ALA A 143 10.55 -16.79 -8.95
N GLU A 144 11.82 -16.81 -9.33
CA GLU A 144 12.36 -17.81 -10.26
C GLU A 144 12.26 -19.23 -9.71
N ARG A 145 12.36 -19.37 -8.38
CA ARG A 145 12.28 -20.65 -7.67
C ARG A 145 11.68 -20.47 -6.28
N GLY A 146 11.15 -21.54 -5.71
CA GLY A 146 10.78 -21.62 -4.29
C GLY A 146 11.99 -21.49 -3.37
N GLN A 147 11.78 -21.48 -2.05
CA GLN A 147 12.86 -21.38 -1.07
C GLN A 147 13.71 -22.65 -1.06
N PRO A 148 15.03 -22.56 -1.31
CA PRO A 148 15.96 -23.72 -1.22
C PRO A 148 16.20 -24.09 0.25
N GLU A 149 16.87 -25.24 0.48
CA GLU A 149 17.26 -25.66 1.84
C GLU A 149 18.18 -24.61 2.50
N ILE A 150 19.17 -24.14 1.76
CA ILE A 150 20.05 -23.03 2.15
C ILE A 150 19.84 -21.91 1.14
N ALA A 151 19.52 -20.69 1.61
CA ALA A 151 19.43 -19.54 0.74
C ALA A 151 20.83 -19.15 0.23
N ASP A 152 21.04 -19.31 -1.06
CA ASP A 152 22.35 -19.12 -1.69
C ASP A 152 22.42 -17.83 -2.50
N ARG A 153 21.31 -17.34 -3.04
CA ARG A 153 21.23 -16.12 -3.85
C ARG A 153 20.81 -14.92 -2.99
N VAL A 154 21.76 -14.04 -2.69
CA VAL A 154 21.53 -12.86 -1.86
C VAL A 154 21.57 -11.59 -2.72
N LEU A 155 20.48 -10.84 -2.70
CA LEU A 155 20.41 -9.51 -3.31
C LEU A 155 20.65 -8.44 -2.24
N VAL A 156 21.58 -7.53 -2.50
CA VAL A 156 21.84 -6.34 -1.66
C VAL A 156 21.33 -5.10 -2.39
N THR A 157 20.42 -4.37 -1.77
CA THR A 157 19.87 -3.12 -2.32
C THR A 157 19.43 -2.19 -1.19
N LEU A 158 20.23 -1.20 -0.85
CA LEU A 158 19.96 -0.29 0.26
C LEU A 158 19.26 1.02 -0.20
N GLY A 159 18.62 0.97 -1.36
CA GLY A 159 17.85 2.08 -1.92
C GLY A 159 18.62 2.94 -2.91
N GLY A 160 18.02 4.09 -3.27
CA GLY A 160 18.55 4.95 -4.34
C GLY A 160 19.79 5.73 -3.96
N ALA A 161 19.96 6.08 -2.70
CA ALA A 161 21.02 7.00 -2.26
C ALA A 161 22.05 6.37 -1.30
N ASP A 162 21.63 5.56 -0.32
CA ASP A 162 22.50 5.01 0.74
C ASP A 162 23.52 6.05 1.28
N PRO A 163 23.07 7.16 1.88
CA PRO A 163 23.96 8.30 2.20
C PRO A 163 25.01 7.97 3.27
N ARG A 164 24.83 6.87 4.00
CA ARG A 164 25.73 6.43 5.07
C ARG A 164 26.58 5.22 4.68
N ASP A 165 26.54 4.81 3.40
CA ASP A 165 27.36 3.75 2.82
C ASP A 165 27.24 2.39 3.55
N ALA A 166 26.04 2.07 4.01
CA ALA A 166 25.73 0.79 4.65
C ALA A 166 25.93 -0.40 3.69
N THR A 167 25.88 -0.16 2.37
CA THR A 167 26.15 -1.19 1.36
C THR A 167 27.52 -1.81 1.53
N ARG A 168 28.57 -1.03 1.82
CA ARG A 168 29.92 -1.60 2.04
C ARG A 168 30.02 -2.43 3.30
N LEU A 169 29.32 -2.06 4.36
CA LEU A 169 29.24 -2.87 5.58
C LEU A 169 28.61 -4.24 5.29
N VAL A 170 27.50 -4.27 4.51
CA VAL A 170 26.85 -5.52 4.11
C VAL A 170 27.75 -6.36 3.20
N VAL A 171 28.45 -5.74 2.26
CA VAL A 171 29.43 -6.42 1.38
C VAL A 171 30.54 -7.07 2.20
N ALA A 172 31.09 -6.35 3.19
CA ALA A 172 32.11 -6.88 4.09
C ALA A 172 31.62 -8.11 4.87
N ALA A 173 30.41 -8.01 5.45
CA ALA A 173 29.81 -9.13 6.18
C ALA A 173 29.59 -10.36 5.29
N LEU A 174 29.05 -10.18 4.09
CA LEU A 174 28.80 -11.27 3.13
C LEU A 174 30.09 -11.95 2.65
N ALA A 175 31.21 -11.24 2.60
CA ALA A 175 32.50 -11.80 2.23
C ALA A 175 33.05 -12.84 3.25
N GLU A 176 32.58 -12.76 4.50
CA GLU A 176 32.95 -13.64 5.61
C GLU A 176 31.97 -14.80 5.86
N VAL A 177 30.86 -14.85 5.12
CA VAL A 177 29.83 -15.90 5.29
C VAL A 177 30.27 -17.22 4.65
N ASP A 178 30.12 -18.33 5.39
CA ASP A 178 30.38 -19.69 4.93
C ASP A 178 29.13 -20.59 5.16
N PRO A 179 28.70 -21.40 4.17
CA PRO A 179 29.19 -21.44 2.79
C PRO A 179 28.89 -20.12 2.06
N ARG A 180 29.79 -19.75 1.15
CA ARG A 180 29.77 -18.47 0.46
C ARG A 180 28.55 -18.36 -0.47
N PRO A 181 27.70 -17.32 -0.35
CA PRO A 181 26.56 -17.12 -1.23
C PRO A 181 26.94 -16.49 -2.58
N GLN A 182 26.07 -16.65 -3.55
CA GLN A 182 26.06 -15.83 -4.77
C GLN A 182 25.42 -14.46 -4.42
N VAL A 183 26.18 -13.40 -4.57
CA VAL A 183 25.74 -12.07 -4.18
C VAL A 183 25.61 -11.16 -5.38
N ARG A 184 24.50 -10.44 -5.45
CA ARG A 184 24.27 -9.36 -6.40
C ARG A 184 24.03 -8.07 -5.64
N VAL A 185 24.88 -7.07 -5.89
CA VAL A 185 24.82 -5.75 -5.25
C VAL A 185 24.27 -4.74 -6.27
N VAL A 186 23.07 -4.20 -6.00
CA VAL A 186 22.49 -3.13 -6.82
C VAL A 186 22.81 -1.78 -6.15
N ILE A 187 23.59 -0.97 -6.86
CA ILE A 187 24.02 0.36 -6.41
C ILE A 187 23.06 1.39 -7.01
N GLY A 188 22.38 2.15 -6.14
CA GLY A 188 21.46 3.19 -6.57
C GLY A 188 22.16 4.36 -7.28
N ALA A 189 21.46 5.02 -8.20
CA ALA A 189 21.99 6.13 -8.99
C ALA A 189 22.44 7.34 -8.15
N GLY A 190 21.85 7.52 -6.96
CA GLY A 190 22.18 8.62 -6.03
C GLY A 190 23.23 8.27 -4.98
N HIS A 191 23.88 7.09 -5.07
CA HIS A 191 24.89 6.69 -4.09
C HIS A 191 26.11 7.65 -4.13
N PRO A 192 26.59 8.17 -2.96
CA PRO A 192 27.65 9.20 -2.93
C PRO A 192 29.03 8.65 -3.40
N ALA A 193 29.28 7.36 -3.28
CA ALA A 193 30.55 6.75 -3.63
C ALA A 193 30.39 5.42 -4.40
N PRO A 194 29.69 5.38 -5.56
CA PRO A 194 29.35 4.14 -6.25
C PRO A 194 30.56 3.33 -6.70
N ASP A 195 31.67 4.00 -7.08
CA ASP A 195 32.91 3.34 -7.48
C ASP A 195 33.58 2.58 -6.33
N GLN A 196 33.44 3.05 -5.09
CA GLN A 196 34.00 2.38 -3.92
C GLN A 196 33.22 1.10 -3.60
N VAL A 197 31.88 1.18 -3.65
CA VAL A 197 31.00 0.01 -3.46
C VAL A 197 31.25 -1.04 -4.53
N GLU A 198 31.33 -0.63 -5.79
CA GLU A 198 31.57 -1.54 -6.91
C GLU A 198 32.93 -2.25 -6.78
N ARG A 199 34.00 -1.52 -6.43
CA ARG A 199 35.30 -2.11 -6.18
C ARG A 199 35.27 -3.08 -5.00
N ALA A 200 34.62 -2.73 -3.89
CA ALA A 200 34.50 -3.61 -2.73
C ALA A 200 33.73 -4.90 -3.06
N ALA A 201 32.60 -4.80 -3.76
CA ALA A 201 31.80 -5.95 -4.17
C ALA A 201 32.60 -6.87 -5.11
N ARG A 202 33.26 -6.33 -6.13
CA ARG A 202 34.09 -7.10 -7.07
C ARG A 202 35.28 -7.74 -6.41
N ALA A 203 35.97 -7.05 -5.49
CA ALA A 203 37.08 -7.61 -4.72
C ALA A 203 36.60 -8.77 -3.84
N ALA A 204 35.39 -8.73 -3.34
CA ALA A 204 34.72 -9.83 -2.66
C ALA A 204 34.20 -10.91 -3.63
N GLY A 205 34.37 -10.80 -4.94
CA GLY A 205 33.86 -11.76 -5.95
C GLY A 205 32.37 -11.73 -6.15
N PHE A 206 31.71 -10.60 -5.90
CA PHE A 206 30.29 -10.39 -6.04
C PHE A 206 29.94 -9.60 -7.30
N ASP A 207 28.75 -9.84 -7.87
CA ASP A 207 28.22 -9.04 -8.97
C ASP A 207 27.79 -7.66 -8.48
N ALA A 208 28.27 -6.59 -9.12
CA ALA A 208 27.88 -5.22 -8.84
C ALA A 208 27.25 -4.59 -10.08
N ILE A 209 26.04 -4.06 -9.91
CA ILE A 209 25.24 -3.48 -10.99
C ILE A 209 24.78 -2.09 -10.56
N ARG A 210 24.91 -1.10 -11.45
CA ARG A 210 24.50 0.29 -11.19
C ARG A 210 23.19 0.61 -11.91
N ASP A 211 22.38 1.43 -11.27
CA ASP A 211 21.18 2.05 -11.83
C ASP A 211 20.36 1.12 -12.73
N VAL A 212 19.92 0.00 -12.17
CA VAL A 212 19.14 -0.98 -12.93
C VAL A 212 17.80 -0.39 -13.41
N PRO A 213 17.41 -0.65 -14.65
CA PRO A 213 16.14 -0.16 -15.19
C PRO A 213 14.93 -0.79 -14.50
N SER A 214 15.07 -2.03 -14.01
CA SER A 214 14.04 -2.80 -13.31
C SER A 214 14.64 -3.57 -12.15
N MET A 215 13.98 -3.53 -10.99
CA MET A 215 14.35 -4.33 -9.82
C MET A 215 13.72 -5.72 -9.83
N ALA A 216 12.62 -5.91 -10.56
CA ALA A 216 11.85 -7.14 -10.53
C ALA A 216 12.65 -8.40 -10.91
N PRO A 217 13.50 -8.41 -11.97
CA PRO A 217 14.32 -9.57 -12.31
C PRO A 217 15.36 -9.90 -11.23
N HIS A 218 15.90 -8.88 -10.55
CA HIS A 218 16.89 -9.08 -9.50
C HIS A 218 16.26 -9.65 -8.23
N LEU A 219 15.08 -9.15 -7.86
CA LEU A 219 14.28 -9.70 -6.77
C LEU A 219 13.78 -11.11 -7.08
N ALA A 220 13.33 -11.37 -8.31
CA ALA A 220 12.90 -12.70 -8.73
C ALA A 220 14.01 -13.75 -8.62
N TRP A 221 15.25 -13.36 -8.97
CA TRP A 221 16.44 -14.20 -8.87
C TRP A 221 16.81 -14.53 -7.41
N ALA A 222 16.64 -13.60 -6.47
CA ALA A 222 17.11 -13.73 -5.09
C ALA A 222 16.33 -14.77 -4.29
N ASP A 223 17.00 -15.44 -3.35
CA ASP A 223 16.36 -16.23 -2.27
C ASP A 223 16.16 -15.35 -1.04
N LEU A 224 17.01 -14.35 -0.84
CA LEU A 224 17.06 -13.45 0.31
C LEU A 224 17.47 -12.05 -0.14
N VAL A 225 16.90 -11.03 0.49
CA VAL A 225 17.19 -9.63 0.19
C VAL A 225 17.71 -8.91 1.43
N VAL A 226 18.84 -8.23 1.32
CA VAL A 226 19.30 -7.25 2.31
C VAL A 226 18.95 -5.86 1.78
N SER A 227 18.11 -5.13 2.51
CA SER A 227 17.59 -3.85 2.03
C SER A 227 17.47 -2.81 3.15
N GLY A 228 17.42 -1.53 2.74
CA GLY A 228 16.90 -0.47 3.60
C GLY A 228 15.38 -0.63 3.80
N CYS A 229 14.86 -0.09 4.91
CA CYS A 229 13.43 -0.15 5.23
C CYS A 229 12.62 0.94 4.50
N GLY A 230 12.86 1.13 3.20
CA GLY A 230 12.10 2.02 2.31
C GLY A 230 11.08 1.27 1.45
N SER A 231 10.68 1.88 0.32
CA SER A 231 9.69 1.29 -0.62
C SER A 231 10.10 -0.08 -1.21
N GLY A 232 11.40 -0.41 -1.25
CA GLY A 232 11.89 -1.72 -1.67
C GLY A 232 11.38 -2.90 -0.83
N VAL A 233 10.95 -2.64 0.41
CA VAL A 233 10.29 -3.64 1.26
C VAL A 233 9.01 -4.18 0.61
N LEU A 234 8.20 -3.30 0.03
CA LEU A 234 6.96 -3.66 -0.65
C LEU A 234 7.21 -4.46 -1.94
N GLU A 235 8.30 -4.13 -2.66
CA GLU A 235 8.74 -4.87 -3.84
C GLU A 235 9.19 -6.30 -3.47
N ALA A 236 9.99 -6.44 -2.40
CA ALA A 236 10.43 -7.73 -1.87
C ALA A 236 9.25 -8.58 -1.37
N ALA A 237 8.34 -7.98 -0.59
CA ALA A 237 7.13 -8.63 -0.09
C ALA A 237 6.26 -9.15 -1.25
N ARG A 238 6.03 -8.32 -2.30
CA ARG A 238 5.26 -8.71 -3.49
C ARG A 238 5.79 -9.96 -4.18
N LEU A 239 7.11 -10.16 -4.19
CA LEU A 239 7.74 -11.34 -4.78
C LEU A 239 8.00 -12.48 -3.76
N GLY A 240 7.50 -12.36 -2.53
CA GLY A 240 7.72 -13.33 -1.46
C GLY A 240 9.21 -13.52 -1.17
N ARG A 241 9.99 -12.43 -1.20
CA ARG A 241 11.43 -12.50 -0.89
C ARG A 241 11.67 -12.15 0.57
N PRO A 242 12.20 -13.11 1.37
CA PRO A 242 12.57 -12.84 2.75
C PRO A 242 13.52 -11.65 2.85
N LEU A 243 13.19 -10.71 3.74
CA LEU A 243 13.91 -9.46 3.90
C LEU A 243 14.75 -9.46 5.17
N LEU A 244 16.01 -9.02 5.06
CA LEU A 244 16.85 -8.59 6.15
C LEU A 244 17.04 -7.08 6.06
N GLY A 245 16.33 -6.34 6.91
CA GLY A 245 16.20 -4.89 6.84
C GLY A 245 17.21 -4.15 7.72
N ILE A 246 17.69 -3.00 7.22
CA ILE A 246 18.48 -2.03 7.99
C ILE A 246 17.78 -0.68 7.92
N VAL A 247 17.55 -0.04 9.07
CA VAL A 247 17.00 1.32 9.12
C VAL A 247 18.10 2.32 8.79
N LEU A 248 17.93 3.09 7.72
CA LEU A 248 18.91 4.07 7.23
C LEU A 248 18.52 5.52 7.52
N ALA A 249 17.24 5.76 7.82
CA ALA A 249 16.69 7.09 8.08
C ALA A 249 15.47 7.00 9.00
N ASP A 250 15.15 8.09 9.69
CA ASP A 250 14.09 8.14 10.71
C ASP A 250 12.71 7.75 10.20
N ASN A 251 12.37 8.16 8.97
CA ASN A 251 11.10 7.82 8.32
C ASN A 251 10.95 6.32 8.00
N GLN A 252 12.02 5.53 8.10
CA GLN A 252 12.01 4.09 7.89
C GLN A 252 11.66 3.28 9.15
N ARG A 253 11.69 3.89 10.35
CA ARG A 253 11.42 3.17 11.62
C ARG A 253 10.02 2.57 11.65
N ARG A 254 9.01 3.31 11.17
CA ARG A 254 7.63 2.81 11.10
C ARG A 254 7.53 1.57 10.20
N VAL A 255 8.15 1.63 9.02
CA VAL A 255 8.17 0.49 8.08
C VAL A 255 8.91 -0.70 8.68
N ALA A 256 10.03 -0.47 9.37
CA ALA A 256 10.78 -1.53 10.05
C ALA A 256 9.96 -2.24 11.12
N ALA A 257 9.23 -1.49 11.96
CA ALA A 257 8.32 -2.06 12.96
C ALA A 257 7.21 -2.89 12.28
N ALA A 258 6.67 -2.41 11.16
CA ALA A 258 5.65 -3.12 10.41
C ALA A 258 6.18 -4.40 9.74
N VAL A 259 7.42 -4.42 9.25
CA VAL A 259 8.06 -5.64 8.72
C VAL A 259 8.04 -6.76 9.74
N LEU A 260 8.33 -6.45 11.01
CA LEU A 260 8.30 -7.42 12.12
C LEU A 260 6.86 -7.83 12.46
N LYS A 261 5.94 -6.86 12.59
CA LYS A 261 4.52 -7.10 12.89
C LYS A 261 3.88 -8.00 11.82
N GLU A 262 4.10 -7.70 10.55
CA GLU A 262 3.57 -8.43 9.41
C GLU A 262 4.38 -9.69 9.06
N ARG A 263 5.45 -9.99 9.78
CA ARG A 263 6.28 -11.20 9.59
C ARG A 263 6.76 -11.41 8.15
N ILE A 264 7.15 -10.32 7.47
CA ILE A 264 7.65 -10.35 6.10
C ILE A 264 9.18 -10.22 6.02
N GLY A 265 9.87 -10.19 7.17
CA GLY A 265 11.31 -10.09 7.25
C GLY A 265 11.82 -9.91 8.67
N PHE A 266 13.10 -9.64 8.78
CA PHE A 266 13.81 -9.34 10.02
C PHE A 266 14.48 -7.97 9.91
N ILE A 267 14.67 -7.32 11.05
CA ILE A 267 15.33 -6.01 11.15
C ILE A 267 16.57 -6.16 12.00
N LEU A 268 17.73 -5.83 11.43
CA LEU A 268 19.01 -5.86 12.12
C LEU A 268 19.20 -4.71 13.12
N GLY A 269 18.59 -3.57 12.83
CA GLY A 269 18.71 -2.36 13.64
C GLY A 269 18.84 -1.11 12.78
N GLU A 270 19.36 -0.04 13.41
CA GLU A 270 19.55 1.27 12.78
C GLU A 270 21.04 1.53 12.52
N HIS A 271 21.37 1.87 11.28
CA HIS A 271 22.73 2.27 10.92
C HIS A 271 22.98 3.74 11.33
N PRO A 272 24.12 4.08 12.01
CA PRO A 272 25.39 3.33 12.03
C PRO A 272 25.58 2.35 13.21
N GLY A 273 24.56 2.04 14.00
CA GLY A 273 24.68 1.09 15.12
C GLY A 273 24.83 -0.38 14.68
N VAL A 274 24.37 -0.73 13.46
CA VAL A 274 24.52 -2.09 12.91
C VAL A 274 25.99 -2.36 12.56
N THR A 275 26.50 -3.51 12.99
CA THR A 275 27.87 -3.97 12.78
C THR A 275 27.97 -5.04 11.69
N VAL A 276 29.18 -5.36 11.23
CA VAL A 276 29.47 -6.49 10.32
C VAL A 276 28.99 -7.81 10.95
N GLU A 277 29.18 -7.96 12.26
CA GLU A 277 28.76 -9.17 12.98
C GLU A 277 27.23 -9.32 13.01
N ASP A 278 26.47 -8.24 13.29
CA ASP A 278 24.99 -8.28 13.29
C ASP A 278 24.47 -8.73 11.92
N VAL A 279 25.06 -8.21 10.84
CA VAL A 279 24.68 -8.61 9.46
C VAL A 279 25.03 -10.08 9.22
N ARG A 280 26.21 -10.54 9.65
CA ARG A 280 26.66 -11.93 9.47
C ARG A 280 25.77 -12.91 10.22
N GLU A 281 25.43 -12.63 11.47
CA GLU A 281 24.56 -13.47 12.29
C GLU A 281 23.11 -13.51 11.74
N GLY A 282 22.55 -12.36 11.39
CA GLY A 282 21.21 -12.27 10.79
C GLY A 282 21.12 -13.01 9.46
N LEU A 283 22.13 -12.87 8.60
CA LEU A 283 22.23 -13.63 7.35
C LEU A 283 22.37 -15.12 7.61
N GLY A 284 23.27 -15.52 8.54
CA GLY A 284 23.48 -16.93 8.90
C GLY A 284 22.18 -17.58 9.33
N THR A 285 21.45 -16.95 10.25
CA THR A 285 20.17 -17.45 10.74
C THR A 285 19.13 -17.57 9.62
N LEU A 286 18.89 -16.50 8.86
CA LEU A 286 17.82 -16.51 7.86
C LEU A 286 18.17 -17.39 6.66
N ARG A 287 19.43 -17.53 6.28
CA ARG A 287 19.86 -18.44 5.21
C ARG A 287 19.61 -19.91 5.51
N MET A 288 19.77 -20.32 6.77
CA MET A 288 19.65 -21.71 7.21
C MET A 288 18.22 -22.11 7.60
N ASP A 289 17.36 -21.14 7.95
CA ASP A 289 15.99 -21.41 8.37
C ASP A 289 15.01 -21.35 7.19
N ARG A 290 14.90 -22.46 6.46
CA ARG A 290 13.98 -22.60 5.33
C ARG A 290 12.52 -22.41 5.75
N ASN A 291 12.10 -22.94 6.90
CA ASN A 291 10.72 -22.87 7.34
C ASN A 291 10.26 -21.43 7.53
N THR A 292 11.09 -20.61 8.17
CA THR A 292 10.82 -19.17 8.32
C THR A 292 10.78 -18.47 6.96
N ARG A 293 11.69 -18.81 6.04
CA ARG A 293 11.67 -18.21 4.69
C ARG A 293 10.42 -18.62 3.89
N ASP A 294 9.96 -19.88 3.99
CA ASP A 294 8.74 -20.34 3.34
C ASP A 294 7.48 -19.60 3.88
N LEU A 295 7.41 -19.37 5.20
CA LEU A 295 6.35 -18.58 5.83
C LEU A 295 6.32 -17.14 5.29
N ILE A 296 7.47 -16.47 5.28
CA ILE A 296 7.61 -15.12 4.76
C ILE A 296 7.24 -15.07 3.26
N ALA A 297 7.73 -16.03 2.48
CA ALA A 297 7.48 -16.11 1.04
C ALA A 297 6.00 -16.30 0.70
N GLY A 298 5.25 -17.00 1.54
CA GLY A 298 3.81 -17.15 1.39
C GLY A 298 3.03 -15.91 1.78
N HIS A 299 3.44 -15.24 2.86
CA HIS A 299 2.67 -14.13 3.43
C HIS A 299 2.83 -12.80 2.66
N GLY A 300 4.03 -12.50 2.18
CA GLY A 300 4.31 -11.23 1.49
C GLY A 300 3.39 -10.93 0.30
N PRO A 301 3.18 -11.87 -0.65
CA PRO A 301 2.30 -11.66 -1.80
C PRO A 301 0.81 -11.50 -1.44
N ASP A 302 0.36 -12.06 -0.31
CA ASP A 302 -1.00 -11.86 0.20
C ASP A 302 -1.19 -10.44 0.73
N LEU A 303 -0.14 -9.88 1.36
CA LEU A 303 -0.12 -8.51 1.87
C LEU A 303 0.00 -7.47 0.73
N VAL A 304 0.86 -7.74 -0.26
CA VAL A 304 1.17 -6.84 -1.38
C VAL A 304 0.93 -7.54 -2.71
N ASP A 305 -0.25 -7.36 -3.30
CA ASP A 305 -0.62 -8.03 -4.56
C ASP A 305 -0.11 -7.33 -5.83
N GLY A 306 0.56 -6.16 -5.68
CA GLY A 306 1.11 -5.37 -6.78
C GLY A 306 0.10 -4.49 -7.52
N ARG A 307 -1.18 -4.48 -7.15
CA ARG A 307 -2.25 -3.75 -7.85
C ARG A 307 -2.61 -2.41 -7.20
N GLY A 308 -1.81 -1.94 -6.25
CA GLY A 308 -2.08 -0.70 -5.51
C GLY A 308 -2.15 0.52 -6.40
N ALA A 309 -1.23 0.68 -7.36
CA ALA A 309 -1.26 1.79 -8.31
C ALA A 309 -2.56 1.83 -9.13
N LEU A 310 -3.07 0.66 -9.56
CA LEU A 310 -4.34 0.57 -10.27
C LEU A 310 -5.54 0.92 -9.37
N ARG A 311 -5.49 0.54 -8.08
CA ARG A 311 -6.54 0.91 -7.11
C ARG A 311 -6.59 2.41 -6.88
N VAL A 312 -5.44 3.04 -6.69
CA VAL A 312 -5.34 4.51 -6.55
C VAL A 312 -5.80 5.21 -7.84
N ALA A 313 -5.35 4.75 -9.00
CA ALA A 313 -5.77 5.30 -10.29
C ALA A 313 -7.30 5.21 -10.47
N ARG A 314 -7.92 4.09 -10.13
CA ARG A 314 -9.38 3.93 -10.16
C ARG A 314 -10.08 4.87 -9.17
N ALA A 315 -9.54 5.04 -7.96
CA ALA A 315 -10.11 5.97 -6.98
C ALA A 315 -10.09 7.40 -7.50
N LEU A 316 -8.99 7.84 -8.11
CA LEU A 316 -8.91 9.16 -8.75
C LEU A 316 -9.88 9.31 -9.92
N THR A 317 -10.10 8.25 -10.73
CA THR A 317 -11.04 8.31 -11.86
C THR A 317 -12.50 8.31 -11.41
N THR A 318 -12.84 7.70 -10.29
CA THR A 318 -14.21 7.66 -9.75
C THR A 318 -14.51 8.83 -8.80
N GLY A 319 -13.51 9.55 -8.35
CA GLY A 319 -13.64 10.63 -7.37
C GLY A 319 -13.70 10.14 -5.92
N PRO A 320 -13.73 11.07 -4.95
CA PRO A 320 -13.76 10.75 -3.53
C PRO A 320 -15.09 10.10 -3.14
N LEU A 321 -15.00 9.10 -2.24
CA LEU A 321 -16.17 8.45 -1.65
C LEU A 321 -16.69 9.31 -0.49
N SER A 322 -17.98 9.59 -0.50
CA SER A 322 -18.68 10.21 0.63
C SER A 322 -19.66 9.24 1.29
N LEU A 323 -19.94 9.49 2.56
CA LEU A 323 -20.94 8.73 3.32
C LEU A 323 -22.06 9.66 3.78
N ARG A 324 -23.30 9.25 3.56
CA ARG A 324 -24.47 9.86 4.23
C ARG A 324 -25.21 8.83 5.08
N ALA A 325 -25.96 9.29 6.08
CA ALA A 325 -26.83 8.40 6.84
C ALA A 325 -27.86 7.75 5.89
N ALA A 326 -28.14 6.47 6.12
CA ALA A 326 -29.25 5.80 5.44
C ALA A 326 -30.60 6.32 6.01
N THR A 327 -31.59 6.33 5.17
CA THR A 327 -32.95 6.71 5.52
C THR A 327 -33.97 5.67 5.02
N LEU A 328 -35.25 5.81 5.35
CA LEU A 328 -36.30 4.94 4.82
C LEU A 328 -36.45 5.06 3.30
N ASP A 329 -36.03 6.17 2.70
CA ASP A 329 -36.06 6.36 1.25
C ASP A 329 -35.08 5.44 0.51
N ASP A 330 -34.12 4.85 1.24
CA ASP A 330 -33.16 3.88 0.68
C ASP A 330 -33.70 2.43 0.69
N ALA A 331 -34.88 2.19 1.27
CA ALA A 331 -35.43 0.85 1.52
C ALA A 331 -35.45 -0.05 0.27
N ASP A 332 -36.01 0.44 -0.82
CA ASP A 332 -36.12 -0.34 -2.07
C ASP A 332 -34.75 -0.72 -2.62
N ARG A 333 -33.81 0.22 -2.65
CA ARG A 333 -32.43 0.00 -3.11
C ARG A 333 -31.69 -0.97 -2.22
N LEU A 334 -31.81 -0.84 -0.91
CA LEU A 334 -31.18 -1.76 0.06
C LEU A 334 -31.73 -3.18 -0.07
N LEU A 335 -33.05 -3.31 -0.31
CA LEU A 335 -33.71 -4.59 -0.56
C LEU A 335 -33.23 -5.22 -1.87
N GLU A 336 -33.12 -4.44 -2.95
CA GLU A 336 -32.58 -4.89 -4.24
C GLU A 336 -31.15 -5.43 -4.08
N TRP A 337 -30.25 -4.65 -3.47
CA TRP A 337 -28.87 -5.08 -3.23
C TRP A 337 -28.78 -6.31 -2.34
N ARG A 338 -29.67 -6.44 -1.33
CA ARG A 338 -29.73 -7.61 -0.44
C ARG A 338 -30.25 -8.83 -1.16
N ASN A 339 -31.23 -8.67 -2.03
CA ASN A 339 -31.88 -9.76 -2.77
C ASN A 339 -31.17 -10.13 -4.07
N ASP A 340 -30.16 -9.39 -4.49
CA ASP A 340 -29.29 -9.82 -5.60
C ASP A 340 -28.76 -11.23 -5.37
N ARG A 341 -28.69 -12.03 -6.41
CA ARG A 341 -28.33 -13.44 -6.31
C ARG A 341 -26.97 -13.66 -5.64
N SER A 342 -25.96 -12.91 -6.06
CA SER A 342 -24.60 -13.08 -5.52
C SER A 342 -24.47 -12.54 -4.09
N SER A 343 -25.23 -11.51 -3.70
CA SER A 343 -25.36 -11.05 -2.31
C SER A 343 -25.94 -12.14 -1.41
N ARG A 344 -26.99 -12.80 -1.87
CA ARG A 344 -27.64 -13.90 -1.11
C ARG A 344 -26.71 -15.10 -0.97
N GLU A 345 -26.05 -15.51 -2.05
CA GLU A 345 -25.07 -16.62 -2.04
C GLU A 345 -23.88 -16.35 -1.10
N ALA A 346 -23.49 -15.09 -0.95
CA ALA A 346 -22.45 -14.62 -0.04
C ALA A 346 -22.90 -14.45 1.41
N SER A 347 -24.21 -14.41 1.68
CA SER A 347 -24.82 -14.22 3.00
C SER A 347 -24.90 -15.53 3.78
N PHE A 348 -24.97 -15.44 5.12
CA PHE A 348 -25.26 -16.61 5.98
C PHE A 348 -26.69 -17.14 5.77
N ASP A 349 -27.65 -16.26 5.50
CA ASP A 349 -29.01 -16.64 5.07
C ASP A 349 -29.20 -16.30 3.59
N PRO A 350 -29.24 -17.31 2.70
CA PRO A 350 -29.34 -17.10 1.26
C PRO A 350 -30.79 -16.85 0.77
N ARG A 351 -31.77 -16.91 1.66
CA ARG A 351 -33.18 -16.71 1.29
C ARG A 351 -33.46 -15.27 0.89
N PRO A 352 -34.33 -15.01 -0.10
CA PRO A 352 -34.80 -13.67 -0.39
C PRO A 352 -35.62 -13.13 0.78
N ILE A 353 -35.55 -11.83 0.98
CA ILE A 353 -36.33 -11.10 2.01
C ILE A 353 -37.49 -10.39 1.31
N ASP A 354 -38.69 -10.49 1.86
CA ASP A 354 -39.85 -9.72 1.38
C ASP A 354 -39.80 -8.26 1.86
N THR A 355 -40.53 -7.41 1.16
CA THR A 355 -40.53 -5.96 1.41
C THR A 355 -40.98 -5.59 2.83
N SER A 356 -41.97 -6.26 3.37
CA SER A 356 -42.50 -5.95 4.71
C SER A 356 -41.53 -6.29 5.81
N THR A 357 -40.89 -7.45 5.72
CA THR A 357 -39.81 -7.90 6.63
C THR A 357 -38.61 -6.95 6.56
N HIS A 358 -38.26 -6.51 5.34
CA HIS A 358 -37.14 -5.59 5.14
C HIS A 358 -37.43 -4.20 5.74
N LEU A 359 -38.62 -3.65 5.52
CA LEU A 359 -39.01 -2.35 6.06
C LEU A 359 -38.99 -2.34 7.59
N SER A 360 -39.63 -3.33 8.22
CA SER A 360 -39.60 -3.44 9.67
C SER A 360 -38.22 -3.56 10.24
N TRP A 361 -37.34 -4.36 9.60
CA TRP A 361 -35.95 -4.49 9.99
C TRP A 361 -35.18 -3.16 9.84
N LEU A 362 -35.43 -2.41 8.73
CA LEU A 362 -34.75 -1.14 8.48
C LEU A 362 -35.19 -0.08 9.51
N GLU A 363 -36.48 0.03 9.79
CA GLU A 363 -37.01 0.94 10.83
C GLU A 363 -36.38 0.67 12.19
N ASP A 364 -36.31 -0.59 12.61
CA ASP A 364 -35.63 -1.00 13.86
C ASP A 364 -34.18 -0.57 13.88
N ARG A 365 -33.43 -0.80 12.79
CA ARG A 365 -32.00 -0.47 12.73
C ARG A 365 -31.73 1.03 12.70
N LEU A 366 -32.56 1.80 11.99
CA LEU A 366 -32.41 3.25 11.91
C LEU A 366 -32.78 3.94 13.24
N SER A 367 -33.67 3.34 14.06
CA SER A 367 -34.06 3.88 15.35
C SER A 367 -33.13 3.49 16.50
N SER A 368 -32.26 2.52 16.29
CA SER A 368 -31.36 1.98 17.33
C SER A 368 -30.07 2.80 17.45
N SER A 369 -29.70 3.19 18.65
CA SER A 369 -28.41 3.86 18.96
C SER A 369 -27.19 2.94 18.86
N SER A 370 -27.40 1.61 18.92
CA SER A 370 -26.32 0.62 18.77
C SER A 370 -26.08 0.20 17.31
N HIS A 371 -26.75 0.86 16.35
CA HIS A 371 -26.59 0.57 14.94
C HIS A 371 -26.28 1.84 14.17
N HIS A 372 -25.26 1.76 13.29
CA HIS A 372 -24.99 2.81 12.32
C HIS A 372 -25.08 2.23 10.91
N MET A 373 -25.69 2.99 10.01
CA MET A 373 -25.87 2.61 8.62
C MET A 373 -25.61 3.82 7.73
N TRP A 374 -24.62 3.69 6.84
CA TRP A 374 -24.30 4.76 5.90
C TRP A 374 -24.30 4.25 4.45
N ILE A 375 -24.89 5.08 3.59
CA ILE A 375 -24.82 4.90 2.13
C ILE A 375 -23.53 5.54 1.64
N GLY A 376 -22.72 4.76 0.91
CA GLY A 376 -21.58 5.28 0.19
C GLY A 376 -22.00 5.86 -1.15
N GLU A 377 -21.46 7.03 -1.48
CA GLU A 377 -21.78 7.75 -2.72
C GLU A 377 -20.52 8.18 -3.46
N LEU A 378 -20.55 8.07 -4.78
CA LEU A 378 -19.55 8.65 -5.70
C LEU A 378 -20.26 9.69 -6.56
N ALA A 379 -19.80 10.94 -6.50
CA ALA A 379 -20.45 12.07 -7.21
C ALA A 379 -21.98 12.15 -6.97
N GLY A 380 -22.42 11.82 -5.75
CA GLY A 380 -23.84 11.82 -5.36
C GLY A 380 -24.61 10.56 -5.74
N GLU A 381 -24.00 9.61 -6.46
CA GLU A 381 -24.63 8.34 -6.84
C GLU A 381 -24.36 7.26 -5.79
N PRO A 382 -25.39 6.63 -5.20
CA PRO A 382 -25.24 5.55 -4.24
C PRO A 382 -24.56 4.32 -4.87
N ILE A 383 -23.54 3.78 -4.18
CA ILE A 383 -22.74 2.62 -4.65
C ILE A 383 -22.79 1.43 -3.70
N GLY A 384 -23.31 1.59 -2.51
CA GLY A 384 -23.34 0.53 -1.50
C GLY A 384 -23.70 1.06 -0.12
N VAL A 385 -23.76 0.16 0.84
CA VAL A 385 -24.04 0.45 2.24
C VAL A 385 -23.00 -0.21 3.14
N VAL A 386 -22.55 0.52 4.16
CA VAL A 386 -21.79 -0.03 5.30
C VAL A 386 -22.66 0.06 6.54
N ARG A 387 -22.66 -1.01 7.34
CA ARG A 387 -23.46 -1.16 8.54
C ARG A 387 -22.62 -1.64 9.69
N PHE A 388 -22.93 -1.12 10.87
CA PHE A 388 -22.28 -1.46 12.12
C PHE A 388 -23.34 -1.84 13.15
N ALA A 389 -23.11 -2.94 13.86
CA ALA A 389 -23.84 -3.33 15.06
C ALA A 389 -22.87 -3.31 16.22
N ILE A 390 -23.12 -2.50 17.24
CA ILE A 390 -22.21 -2.24 18.37
C ILE A 390 -22.71 -3.01 19.58
N GLU A 391 -21.84 -3.82 20.17
CA GLU A 391 -22.04 -4.55 21.41
C GLU A 391 -20.72 -4.53 22.21
N ASP A 392 -20.72 -4.07 23.45
CA ASP A 392 -19.56 -4.03 24.35
C ASP A 392 -18.29 -3.42 23.72
N ALA A 393 -18.40 -2.26 23.07
CA ALA A 393 -17.31 -1.57 22.35
C ALA A 393 -16.72 -2.34 21.15
N VAL A 394 -17.42 -3.37 20.66
CA VAL A 394 -17.07 -4.06 19.42
C VAL A 394 -18.12 -3.76 18.37
N ALA A 395 -17.69 -3.25 17.21
CA ALA A 395 -18.55 -2.98 16.07
C ALA A 395 -18.42 -4.10 15.03
N THR A 396 -19.49 -4.89 14.89
CA THR A 396 -19.58 -5.84 13.77
C THR A 396 -19.87 -5.12 12.47
N VAL A 397 -18.95 -5.20 11.52
CA VAL A 397 -19.01 -4.51 10.22
C VAL A 397 -19.62 -5.41 9.17
N SER A 398 -20.56 -4.89 8.39
CA SER A 398 -21.07 -5.56 7.20
C SER A 398 -21.29 -4.57 6.06
N ILE A 399 -21.07 -5.02 4.81
CA ILE A 399 -21.25 -4.21 3.61
C ILE A 399 -22.16 -4.91 2.59
N ALA A 400 -22.82 -4.11 1.79
CA ALA A 400 -23.39 -4.55 0.51
C ALA A 400 -23.07 -3.49 -0.55
N LEU A 401 -22.65 -3.94 -1.73
CA LEU A 401 -22.41 -3.09 -2.88
C LEU A 401 -23.48 -3.30 -3.93
N ASP A 402 -23.76 -2.23 -4.64
CA ASP A 402 -24.49 -2.30 -5.91
C ASP A 402 -23.83 -3.38 -6.79
N PRO A 403 -24.59 -4.36 -7.31
CA PRO A 403 -24.07 -5.43 -8.16
C PRO A 403 -23.19 -4.92 -9.32
N ASP A 404 -23.61 -3.81 -9.95
CA ASP A 404 -22.93 -3.23 -11.12
C ASP A 404 -21.65 -2.48 -10.76
N ARG A 405 -21.41 -2.23 -9.48
CA ARG A 405 -20.22 -1.50 -8.97
C ARG A 405 -19.16 -2.43 -8.35
N ARG A 406 -19.36 -3.74 -8.37
CA ARG A 406 -18.41 -4.72 -7.79
C ARG A 406 -17.14 -4.89 -8.64
N GLY A 407 -16.08 -5.40 -8.01
CA GLY A 407 -14.81 -5.67 -8.70
C GLY A 407 -13.91 -4.44 -8.94
N HIS A 408 -14.32 -3.25 -8.48
CA HIS A 408 -13.60 -2.00 -8.68
C HIS A 408 -12.87 -1.48 -7.42
N GLY A 409 -12.80 -2.30 -6.35
CA GLY A 409 -12.15 -1.91 -5.08
C GLY A 409 -13.03 -1.07 -4.15
N LEU A 410 -14.29 -0.80 -4.53
CA LEU A 410 -15.19 0.05 -3.76
C LEU A 410 -15.58 -0.54 -2.39
N GLY A 411 -15.57 -1.87 -2.26
CA GLY A 411 -15.82 -2.53 -0.97
C GLY A 411 -14.79 -2.15 0.09
N THR A 412 -13.51 -2.18 -0.26
CA THR A 412 -12.43 -1.76 0.62
C THR A 412 -12.57 -0.29 1.03
N ARG A 413 -12.81 0.61 0.06
CA ARG A 413 -13.01 2.04 0.33
C ARG A 413 -14.19 2.26 1.28
N LEU A 414 -15.31 1.58 1.04
CA LEU A 414 -16.53 1.70 1.86
C LEU A 414 -16.29 1.22 3.29
N ILE A 415 -15.57 0.10 3.48
CA ILE A 415 -15.18 -0.42 4.80
C ILE A 415 -14.29 0.61 5.51
N SER A 416 -13.17 1.01 4.90
CA SER A 416 -12.19 1.91 5.51
C SER A 416 -12.83 3.26 5.88
N THR A 417 -13.59 3.88 4.96
CA THR A 417 -14.27 5.17 5.22
C THR A 417 -15.33 5.03 6.31
N GLY A 418 -16.07 3.91 6.33
CA GLY A 418 -17.09 3.63 7.35
C GLY A 418 -16.47 3.44 8.74
N CYS A 419 -15.42 2.63 8.85
CA CYS A 419 -14.69 2.40 10.10
C CYS A 419 -14.05 3.71 10.62
N ALA A 420 -13.40 4.49 9.75
CA ALA A 420 -12.84 5.79 10.11
C ALA A 420 -13.92 6.72 10.68
N ARG A 421 -15.09 6.79 10.03
CA ARG A 421 -16.20 7.61 10.50
C ARG A 421 -16.76 7.15 11.84
N LEU A 422 -16.90 5.83 12.06
CA LEU A 422 -17.40 5.32 13.33
C LEU A 422 -16.39 5.49 14.47
N GLY A 423 -15.12 5.19 14.24
CA GLY A 423 -14.04 5.42 15.20
C GLY A 423 -13.93 6.88 15.66
N ALA A 424 -14.36 7.81 14.79
CA ALA A 424 -14.48 9.21 15.10
C ALA A 424 -15.60 9.56 16.09
N ILE A 425 -16.67 8.82 16.01
CA ILE A 425 -17.86 9.03 16.87
C ILE A 425 -17.60 8.35 18.22
N ASP A 426 -16.91 7.20 18.20
CA ASP A 426 -16.62 6.36 19.36
C ASP A 426 -15.17 5.88 19.32
N GLY A 427 -14.27 6.64 19.94
CA GLY A 427 -12.80 6.49 19.79
C GLY A 427 -12.19 5.23 20.41
N GLU A 428 -12.94 4.44 21.20
CA GLU A 428 -12.45 3.22 21.86
C GLU A 428 -13.03 1.94 21.21
N ILE A 429 -13.65 2.06 20.02
CA ILE A 429 -14.33 0.94 19.36
C ILE A 429 -13.35 0.06 18.59
N THR A 430 -13.43 -1.26 18.76
CA THR A 430 -12.78 -2.25 17.90
C THR A 430 -13.74 -2.73 16.83
N PHE A 431 -13.21 -3.18 15.69
CA PHE A 431 -14.03 -3.63 14.57
C PHE A 431 -13.87 -5.12 14.33
N GLU A 432 -14.98 -5.78 14.09
CA GLU A 432 -15.04 -7.20 13.78
C GLU A 432 -15.82 -7.44 12.48
N ALA A 433 -15.46 -8.47 11.73
CA ALA A 433 -16.23 -8.93 10.58
C ALA A 433 -16.36 -10.45 10.59
N LEU A 434 -17.57 -10.94 10.34
CA LEU A 434 -17.87 -12.35 10.16
C LEU A 434 -18.11 -12.64 8.69
N ILE A 435 -17.26 -13.45 8.05
CA ILE A 435 -17.27 -13.64 6.61
C ILE A 435 -17.33 -15.14 6.29
N ARG A 436 -18.23 -15.54 5.39
CA ARG A 436 -18.25 -16.94 4.91
C ARG A 436 -16.93 -17.31 4.25
N ARG A 437 -16.41 -18.49 4.53
CA ARG A 437 -15.17 -18.99 3.93
C ARG A 437 -15.22 -19.03 2.40
N ALA A 438 -16.38 -19.24 1.82
CA ALA A 438 -16.57 -19.23 0.36
C ALA A 438 -16.56 -17.81 -0.24
N ASN A 439 -16.70 -16.75 0.59
CA ASN A 439 -16.76 -15.36 0.11
C ASN A 439 -15.35 -14.71 0.04
N GLY A 440 -14.53 -15.18 -0.90
CA GLY A 440 -13.17 -14.64 -1.08
C GLY A 440 -13.13 -13.17 -1.49
N ALA A 441 -14.19 -12.63 -2.07
CA ALA A 441 -14.25 -11.20 -2.41
C ALA A 441 -14.32 -10.32 -1.15
N SER A 442 -15.19 -10.67 -0.19
CA SER A 442 -15.25 -9.97 1.10
C SER A 442 -13.96 -10.16 1.90
N GLN A 443 -13.41 -11.38 1.96
CA GLN A 443 -12.15 -11.61 2.66
C GLN A 443 -11.07 -10.66 2.19
N ARG A 444 -10.85 -10.55 0.87
CA ARG A 444 -9.86 -9.60 0.30
C ARG A 444 -10.22 -8.14 0.58
N ALA A 445 -11.49 -7.77 0.53
CA ALA A 445 -11.91 -6.39 0.80
C ALA A 445 -11.60 -5.98 2.25
N PHE A 446 -11.88 -6.84 3.23
CA PHE A 446 -11.58 -6.61 4.63
C PHE A 446 -10.07 -6.67 4.90
N GLN A 447 -9.33 -7.62 4.33
CA GLN A 447 -7.86 -7.66 4.44
C GLN A 447 -7.22 -6.37 3.90
N HIS A 448 -7.67 -5.90 2.74
CA HIS A 448 -7.17 -4.64 2.17
C HIS A 448 -7.58 -3.39 2.97
N ALA A 449 -8.64 -3.48 3.77
CA ALA A 449 -9.03 -2.45 4.73
C ALA A 449 -8.28 -2.55 6.08
N GLY A 450 -7.33 -3.48 6.21
CA GLY A 450 -6.49 -3.64 7.39
C GLY A 450 -6.96 -4.70 8.38
N PHE A 451 -8.08 -5.38 8.14
CA PHE A 451 -8.55 -6.45 9.02
C PHE A 451 -7.64 -7.67 8.95
N GLN A 452 -7.35 -8.24 10.11
CA GLN A 452 -6.56 -9.46 10.26
C GLN A 452 -7.46 -10.65 10.64
N VAL A 453 -7.08 -11.86 10.21
CA VAL A 453 -7.82 -13.07 10.59
C VAL A 453 -7.54 -13.40 12.05
N GLU A 454 -8.57 -13.41 12.87
CA GLU A 454 -8.51 -13.79 14.28
C GLU A 454 -8.73 -15.29 14.45
N SER A 455 -9.78 -15.83 13.81
CA SER A 455 -10.11 -17.24 13.89
C SER A 455 -10.74 -17.78 12.60
N VAL A 456 -10.58 -19.10 12.40
CA VAL A 456 -11.12 -19.83 11.25
C VAL A 456 -12.04 -20.94 11.76
N GLU A 457 -13.33 -20.80 11.47
CA GLU A 457 -14.35 -21.83 11.75
C GLU A 457 -14.70 -22.61 10.47
N PRO A 458 -15.43 -23.73 10.54
CA PRO A 458 -15.71 -24.54 9.36
C PRO A 458 -16.38 -23.80 8.21
N ASP A 459 -17.32 -22.87 8.48
CA ASP A 459 -18.12 -22.16 7.49
C ASP A 459 -17.80 -20.65 7.42
N ARG A 460 -17.02 -20.09 8.37
CA ARG A 460 -16.76 -18.66 8.48
C ARG A 460 -15.34 -18.33 8.93
N LEU A 461 -14.96 -17.09 8.69
CA LEU A 461 -13.79 -16.42 9.24
C LEU A 461 -14.26 -15.30 10.15
N ARG A 462 -13.62 -15.13 11.28
CA ARG A 462 -13.67 -13.93 12.08
C ARG A 462 -12.44 -13.09 11.78
N MET A 463 -12.65 -11.84 11.46
CA MET A 463 -11.58 -10.89 11.20
C MET A 463 -11.76 -9.68 12.13
N HIS A 464 -10.69 -9.09 12.58
CA HIS A 464 -10.68 -7.92 13.47
C HIS A 464 -9.79 -6.81 12.94
N LEU A 465 -10.10 -5.58 13.33
CA LEU A 465 -9.29 -4.40 13.13
C LEU A 465 -9.27 -3.62 14.44
N GLU A 466 -8.09 -3.50 15.03
CA GLU A 466 -7.86 -2.63 16.18
C GLU A 466 -7.43 -1.25 15.69
N PRO A 467 -8.08 -0.16 16.13
CA PRO A 467 -7.55 1.17 15.88
C PRO A 467 -6.20 1.30 16.57
N GLU A 468 -5.22 1.89 15.91
CA GLU A 468 -3.97 2.24 16.59
C GLU A 468 -4.27 3.30 17.67
N PRO A 469 -3.71 3.17 18.88
CA PRO A 469 -3.91 4.17 19.92
C PRO A 469 -3.41 5.52 19.41
N VAL A 470 -4.29 6.53 19.52
CA VAL A 470 -3.94 7.92 19.19
C VAL A 470 -2.84 8.33 20.16
N GLY A 471 -1.60 8.38 19.67
CA GLY A 471 -0.39 8.79 20.41
C GLY A 471 -0.26 10.31 20.51
#